data_339e13086aae1b93d52af6471eaab104
#
_entry.id   339e13086aae1b93d52af6471eaab104
#
_cell.length_a   1.000
_cell.length_b   1.000
_cell.length_c   1.000
_cell.angle_alpha   90.00
_cell.angle_beta   90.00
_cell.angle_gamma   90.00
#
_symmetry.space_group_name_H-M   'P 1'
#
loop_
_entity.id
_entity.type
_entity.pdbx_description
1 polymer ?
#
loop_
_entity_poly.entity_id
_entity_poly.type
_entity_poly.pdbx_seq_one_letter_code
_entity_poly.pdbx_strand_id
1 'polypeptide(L)'
;MATLGIPQNTIAVLQKYHFNFQKKFGQNFLIDPHVLEKIVEAAGVTKDDFVLEIGPGIGTMTQYLCENAREVVAVEIDTNLIPILEDTLSAYDNVTVINQDILKLDIAKLAMERNGGKPIKVVANLPYYITTPIIMGLFESHVPIDSITVMVQKEVADRMQVG
;
A
#
# COMPACT_ATOMS: atom_id res chain seq x y z
N MET A 1 -13.06 10.86 -9.14
CA MET A 1 -12.54 9.50 -9.43
C MET A 1 -13.43 8.46 -8.76
N ALA A 2 -13.75 7.38 -9.47
CA ALA A 2 -14.56 6.29 -8.93
C ALA A 2 -13.79 5.53 -7.84
N THR A 3 -14.50 5.11 -6.81
CA THR A 3 -13.92 4.37 -5.68
C THR A 3 -13.57 2.94 -6.10
N LEU A 4 -12.31 2.57 -5.97
CA LEU A 4 -11.80 1.24 -6.36
C LEU A 4 -12.23 0.12 -5.41
N GLY A 5 -12.76 0.44 -4.23
CA GLY A 5 -13.34 -0.56 -3.33
C GLY A 5 -14.56 -1.26 -3.91
N ILE A 6 -15.21 -0.67 -4.93
CA ILE A 6 -16.34 -1.26 -5.64
C ILE A 6 -15.79 -2.07 -6.83
N PRO A 7 -16.03 -3.39 -6.92
CA PRO A 7 -15.41 -4.24 -7.94
C PRO A 7 -15.62 -3.77 -9.38
N GLN A 8 -16.79 -3.23 -9.73
CA GLN A 8 -17.05 -2.73 -11.07
C GLN A 8 -16.13 -1.57 -11.45
N ASN A 9 -15.79 -0.71 -10.49
CA ASN A 9 -14.87 0.40 -10.73
C ASN A 9 -13.45 -0.10 -10.97
N THR A 10 -13.02 -1.12 -10.24
CA THR A 10 -11.73 -1.77 -10.45
C THR A 10 -11.65 -2.38 -11.84
N ILE A 11 -12.70 -3.11 -12.26
CA ILE A 11 -12.75 -3.70 -13.59
C ILE A 11 -12.67 -2.63 -14.67
N ALA A 12 -13.41 -1.52 -14.51
CA ALA A 12 -13.38 -0.42 -15.45
C ALA A 12 -11.99 0.21 -15.60
N VAL A 13 -11.26 0.39 -14.49
CA VAL A 13 -9.90 0.92 -14.53
C VAL A 13 -8.96 -0.05 -15.25
N LEU A 14 -9.04 -1.34 -14.94
CA LEU A 14 -8.20 -2.35 -15.59
C LEU A 14 -8.47 -2.42 -17.09
N GLN A 15 -9.73 -2.32 -17.52
CA GLN A 15 -10.08 -2.29 -18.93
C GLN A 15 -9.58 -1.03 -19.63
N LYS A 16 -9.68 0.13 -18.98
CA LYS A 16 -9.22 1.41 -19.52
C LYS A 16 -7.73 1.36 -19.88
N TYR A 17 -6.93 0.69 -19.07
CA TYR A 17 -5.48 0.59 -19.25
C TYR A 17 -5.05 -0.70 -19.94
N HIS A 18 -6.00 -1.51 -20.44
CA HIS A 18 -5.72 -2.82 -21.05
C HIS A 18 -4.90 -3.73 -20.14
N PHE A 19 -5.10 -3.64 -18.84
CA PHE A 19 -4.35 -4.39 -17.86
C PHE A 19 -4.96 -5.80 -17.73
N ASN A 20 -4.10 -6.84 -17.74
CA ASN A 20 -4.56 -8.21 -17.58
C ASN A 20 -4.81 -8.54 -16.12
N PHE A 21 -5.84 -9.37 -15.85
CA PHE A 21 -6.11 -9.90 -14.52
C PHE A 21 -5.08 -10.96 -14.08
N GLN A 22 -4.07 -11.23 -14.86
CA GLN A 22 -3.02 -12.15 -14.48
C GLN A 22 -2.31 -11.63 -13.23
N LYS A 23 -2.01 -12.54 -12.30
CA LYS A 23 -1.28 -12.20 -11.08
C LYS A 23 0.20 -11.97 -11.41
N LYS A 24 0.52 -10.79 -11.92
CA LYS A 24 1.88 -10.37 -12.14
C LYS A 24 2.43 -9.85 -10.80
N PHE A 25 3.57 -10.39 -10.34
CA PHE A 25 4.13 -10.08 -9.03
C PHE A 25 3.19 -10.40 -7.86
N GLY A 26 2.28 -11.37 -8.01
CA GLY A 26 1.33 -11.77 -6.96
C GLY A 26 0.23 -10.76 -6.68
N GLN A 27 0.03 -9.78 -7.55
CA GLN A 27 -0.99 -8.74 -7.35
C GLN A 27 -2.40 -9.31 -7.48
N ASN A 28 -3.28 -8.89 -6.57
CA ASN A 28 -4.71 -9.15 -6.63
C ASN A 28 -5.44 -7.81 -6.47
N PHE A 29 -6.12 -7.38 -7.54
CA PHE A 29 -6.74 -6.06 -7.58
C PHE A 29 -8.20 -6.04 -7.09
N LEU A 30 -8.84 -7.20 -6.97
CA LEU A 30 -10.21 -7.29 -6.53
C LEU A 30 -10.26 -7.57 -5.02
N ILE A 31 -10.53 -6.53 -4.26
CA ILE A 31 -10.59 -6.59 -2.79
C ILE A 31 -11.95 -6.13 -2.31
N ASP A 32 -12.54 -6.88 -1.38
CA ASP A 32 -13.83 -6.54 -0.76
C ASP A 32 -13.72 -5.22 0.02
N PRO A 33 -14.62 -4.24 -0.19
CA PRO A 33 -14.60 -2.97 0.53
C PRO A 33 -14.61 -3.13 2.06
N HIS A 34 -15.32 -4.12 2.58
CA HIS A 34 -15.36 -4.37 4.03
C HIS A 34 -14.01 -4.79 4.58
N VAL A 35 -13.24 -5.55 3.80
CA VAL A 35 -11.86 -5.94 4.17
C VAL A 35 -10.97 -4.71 4.22
N LEU A 36 -11.09 -3.82 3.23
CA LEU A 36 -10.32 -2.57 3.18
C LEU A 36 -10.59 -1.69 4.39
N GLU A 37 -11.86 -1.52 4.73
CA GLU A 37 -12.26 -0.72 5.90
C GLU A 37 -11.70 -1.30 7.20
N LYS A 38 -11.76 -2.63 7.35
CA LYS A 38 -11.23 -3.32 8.53
C LYS A 38 -9.71 -3.16 8.64
N ILE A 39 -8.99 -3.19 7.52
CA ILE A 39 -7.53 -3.02 7.52
C ILE A 39 -7.16 -1.61 7.96
N VAL A 40 -7.81 -0.60 7.43
CA VAL A 40 -7.56 0.79 7.80
C VAL A 40 -7.89 1.02 9.28
N GLU A 41 -9.00 0.46 9.75
CA GLU A 41 -9.39 0.53 11.15
C GLU A 41 -8.38 -0.17 12.05
N ALA A 42 -7.96 -1.39 11.68
CA ALA A 42 -6.98 -2.17 12.45
C ALA A 42 -5.62 -1.47 12.51
N ALA A 43 -5.23 -0.78 11.44
CA ALA A 43 -4.00 0.02 11.40
C ALA A 43 -4.09 1.26 12.28
N GLY A 44 -5.29 1.67 12.67
CA GLY A 44 -5.50 2.83 13.54
C GLY A 44 -5.10 4.15 12.89
N VAL A 45 -5.24 4.26 11.56
CA VAL A 45 -4.81 5.45 10.82
C VAL A 45 -5.71 6.64 11.14
N THR A 46 -5.09 7.76 11.49
CA THR A 46 -5.78 9.02 11.80
C THR A 46 -5.23 10.17 10.97
N LYS A 47 -5.89 11.33 11.03
CA LYS A 47 -5.46 12.54 10.31
C LYS A 47 -4.14 13.13 10.82
N ASP A 48 -3.57 12.59 11.88
CA ASP A 48 -2.24 12.97 12.36
C ASP A 48 -1.15 12.05 11.81
N ASP A 49 -1.52 10.95 11.16
CA ASP A 49 -0.59 9.91 10.77
C ASP A 49 0.03 10.12 9.39
N PHE A 50 1.32 9.80 9.31
CA PHE A 50 2.02 9.57 8.06
C PHE A 50 2.03 8.07 7.79
N VAL A 51 1.57 7.68 6.60
CA VAL A 51 1.50 6.27 6.19
C VAL A 51 2.42 6.03 5.00
N LEU A 52 3.27 5.02 5.14
CA LEU A 52 4.04 4.47 4.03
C LEU A 52 3.31 3.22 3.54
N GLU A 53 2.82 3.26 2.31
CA GLU A 53 2.20 2.09 1.68
C GLU A 53 3.17 1.44 0.71
N ILE A 54 3.36 0.14 0.84
CA ILE A 54 4.25 -0.64 -0.01
C ILE A 54 3.40 -1.53 -0.91
N GLY A 55 3.56 -1.39 -2.23
CA GLY A 55 2.81 -2.16 -3.21
C GLY A 55 1.35 -1.72 -3.36
N PRO A 56 1.10 -0.44 -3.69
CA PRO A 56 -0.27 0.07 -3.82
C PRO A 56 -1.07 -0.57 -4.95
N GLY A 57 -0.43 -1.24 -5.90
CA GLY A 57 -1.10 -1.80 -7.07
C GLY A 57 -1.74 -0.72 -7.91
N ILE A 58 -3.07 -0.77 -8.08
CA ILE A 58 -3.82 0.26 -8.80
C ILE A 58 -4.38 1.36 -7.87
N GLY A 59 -4.06 1.31 -6.58
CA GLY A 59 -4.42 2.35 -5.62
C GLY A 59 -5.69 2.10 -4.81
N THR A 60 -6.21 0.88 -4.79
CA THR A 60 -7.46 0.56 -4.08
C THR A 60 -7.37 0.87 -2.59
N MET A 61 -6.38 0.31 -1.90
CA MET A 61 -6.15 0.61 -0.48
C MET A 61 -5.69 2.05 -0.29
N THR A 62 -4.88 2.56 -1.23
CA THR A 62 -4.33 3.91 -1.16
C THR A 62 -5.43 4.96 -1.05
N GLN A 63 -6.53 4.82 -1.78
CA GLN A 63 -7.66 5.73 -1.69
C GLN A 63 -8.22 5.79 -0.27
N TYR A 64 -8.41 4.63 0.38
CA TYR A 64 -8.88 4.57 1.77
C TYR A 64 -7.89 5.19 2.75
N LEU A 65 -6.60 4.96 2.53
CA LEU A 65 -5.55 5.57 3.37
C LEU A 65 -5.54 7.09 3.23
N CYS A 66 -5.68 7.61 2.00
CA CYS A 66 -5.72 9.05 1.75
C CYS A 66 -6.89 9.73 2.45
N GLU A 67 -8.02 9.05 2.55
CA GLU A 67 -9.21 9.57 3.22
C GLU A 67 -9.05 9.63 4.74
N ASN A 68 -8.15 8.84 5.32
CA ASN A 68 -8.00 8.71 6.76
C ASN A 68 -6.68 9.24 7.32
N ALA A 69 -5.64 9.39 6.51
CA ALA A 69 -4.32 9.81 6.95
C ALA A 69 -4.07 11.30 6.71
N ARG A 70 -3.06 11.84 7.39
CA ARG A 70 -2.55 13.18 7.09
C ARG A 70 -1.82 13.19 5.75
N GLU A 71 -0.95 12.22 5.56
CA GLU A 71 -0.16 12.07 4.34
C GLU A 71 0.13 10.60 4.06
N VAL A 72 0.11 10.22 2.78
CA VAL A 72 0.44 8.88 2.31
C VAL A 72 1.58 8.97 1.29
N VAL A 73 2.59 8.14 1.46
CA VAL A 73 3.60 7.90 0.43
C VAL A 73 3.46 6.44 0.00
N ALA A 74 3.17 6.23 -1.28
CA ALA A 74 2.97 4.91 -1.85
C ALA A 74 4.17 4.55 -2.74
N VAL A 75 4.81 3.43 -2.47
CA VAL A 75 6.01 2.97 -3.17
C VAL A 75 5.66 1.77 -4.03
N GLU A 76 5.79 1.91 -5.36
CA GLU A 76 5.45 0.89 -6.34
C GLU A 76 6.64 0.60 -7.24
N ILE A 77 7.01 -0.68 -7.32
CA ILE A 77 8.14 -1.12 -8.15
C ILE A 77 7.74 -1.29 -9.63
N ASP A 78 6.47 -1.60 -9.91
CA ASP A 78 6.00 -1.85 -11.27
C ASP A 78 5.72 -0.53 -11.99
N THR A 79 6.60 -0.18 -12.93
CA THR A 79 6.48 1.06 -13.72
C THR A 79 5.17 1.13 -14.50
N ASN A 80 4.61 -0.01 -14.90
CA ASN A 80 3.35 -0.05 -15.66
C ASN A 80 2.14 0.41 -14.84
N LEU A 81 2.24 0.37 -13.52
CA LEU A 81 1.17 0.80 -12.62
C LEU A 81 1.20 2.31 -12.35
N ILE A 82 2.29 2.99 -12.63
CA ILE A 82 2.43 4.41 -12.30
C ILE A 82 1.39 5.29 -13.01
N PRO A 83 1.15 5.15 -14.33
CA PRO A 83 0.10 5.93 -14.98
C PRO A 83 -1.29 5.67 -14.39
N ILE A 84 -1.54 4.43 -13.99
CA ILE A 84 -2.81 4.04 -13.38
C ILE A 84 -2.98 4.74 -12.02
N LEU A 85 -1.92 4.74 -11.21
CA LEU A 85 -1.92 5.41 -9.91
C LEU A 85 -2.11 6.92 -10.04
N GLU A 86 -1.49 7.54 -11.02
CA GLU A 86 -1.68 8.97 -11.31
C GLU A 86 -3.15 9.29 -11.57
N ASP A 87 -3.85 8.40 -12.28
CA ASP A 87 -5.27 8.56 -12.56
C ASP A 87 -6.13 8.27 -11.32
N THR A 88 -5.93 7.11 -10.69
CA THR A 88 -6.79 6.66 -9.59
C THR A 88 -6.66 7.51 -8.33
N LEU A 89 -5.53 8.18 -8.16
CA LEU A 89 -5.25 9.03 -7.00
C LEU A 89 -5.35 10.53 -7.31
N SER A 90 -5.81 10.90 -8.50
CA SER A 90 -5.85 12.29 -8.96
C SER A 90 -6.74 13.20 -8.10
N ALA A 91 -7.72 12.63 -7.39
CA ALA A 91 -8.62 13.40 -6.51
C ALA A 91 -8.02 13.74 -5.15
N TYR A 92 -6.85 13.19 -4.81
CA TYR A 92 -6.22 13.35 -3.50
C TYR A 92 -4.97 14.23 -3.61
N ASP A 93 -4.83 15.16 -2.67
CA ASP A 93 -3.69 16.08 -2.62
C ASP A 93 -2.66 15.70 -1.55
N ASN A 94 -2.94 14.66 -0.75
CA ASN A 94 -2.12 14.23 0.37
C ASN A 94 -1.35 12.94 0.07
N VAL A 95 -1.14 12.59 -1.19
CA VAL A 95 -0.46 11.36 -1.60
C VAL A 95 0.69 11.66 -2.55
N THR A 96 1.80 10.95 -2.36
CA THR A 96 2.95 10.95 -3.27
C THR A 96 3.24 9.51 -3.68
N VAL A 97 3.37 9.28 -4.98
CA VAL A 97 3.71 7.97 -5.52
C VAL A 97 5.19 7.97 -5.90
N ILE A 98 5.93 6.98 -5.42
CA ILE A 98 7.34 6.79 -5.73
C ILE A 98 7.50 5.48 -6.49
N ASN A 99 8.05 5.55 -7.71
CA ASN A 99 8.35 4.37 -8.50
C ASN A 99 9.76 3.88 -8.16
N GLN A 100 9.85 2.99 -7.20
CA GLN A 100 11.13 2.49 -6.71
C GLN A 100 10.96 1.15 -6.01
N ASP A 101 12.06 0.39 -5.90
CA ASP A 101 12.14 -0.78 -5.03
C ASP A 101 12.23 -0.28 -3.58
N ILE A 102 11.31 -0.73 -2.73
CA ILE A 102 11.28 -0.33 -1.32
C ILE A 102 12.59 -0.65 -0.59
N LEU A 103 13.27 -1.72 -0.98
CA LEU A 103 14.54 -2.11 -0.37
C LEU A 103 15.68 -1.12 -0.66
N LYS A 104 15.50 -0.28 -1.68
CA LYS A 104 16.49 0.73 -2.09
C LYS A 104 16.11 2.13 -1.64
N LEU A 105 14.91 2.32 -1.07
CA LEU A 105 14.44 3.61 -0.60
C LEU A 105 15.05 3.94 0.76
N ASP A 106 15.52 5.17 0.93
CA ASP A 106 15.97 5.67 2.23
C ASP A 106 14.75 6.09 3.05
N ILE A 107 14.19 5.14 3.78
CA ILE A 107 12.97 5.34 4.56
C ILE A 107 13.23 6.27 5.75
N ALA A 108 14.41 6.22 6.34
CA ALA A 108 14.79 7.10 7.45
C ALA A 108 14.76 8.57 7.03
N LYS A 109 15.32 8.87 5.86
CA LYS A 109 15.30 10.23 5.29
C LYS A 109 13.87 10.68 5.00
N LEU A 110 13.06 9.80 4.41
CA LEU A 110 11.66 10.07 4.11
C LEU A 110 10.86 10.39 5.39
N ALA A 111 11.03 9.58 6.43
CA ALA A 111 10.36 9.79 7.71
C ALA A 111 10.78 11.11 8.37
N MET A 112 12.06 11.46 8.28
CA MET A 112 12.58 12.71 8.82
C MET A 112 12.00 13.92 8.07
N GLU A 113 12.03 13.89 6.75
CA GLU A 113 11.58 15.00 5.91
C GLU A 113 10.07 15.20 5.95
N ARG A 114 9.29 14.10 6.01
CA ARG A 114 7.84 14.12 5.88
C ARG A 114 7.10 14.01 7.20
N ASN A 115 7.74 13.49 8.23
CA ASN A 115 7.08 13.23 9.51
C ASN A 115 7.90 13.73 10.72
N GLY A 116 8.93 14.54 10.47
CA GLY A 116 9.75 15.10 11.55
C GLY A 116 10.45 14.07 12.42
N GLY A 117 10.72 12.87 11.89
CA GLY A 117 11.35 11.79 12.65
C GLY A 117 10.42 11.08 13.62
N LYS A 118 9.14 11.40 13.63
CA LYS A 118 8.14 10.71 14.46
C LYS A 118 7.81 9.34 13.88
N PRO A 119 7.30 8.40 14.71
CA PRO A 119 6.93 7.07 14.24
C PRO A 119 5.93 7.10 13.09
N ILE A 120 6.16 6.24 12.10
CA ILE A 120 5.32 6.13 10.91
C ILE A 120 4.49 4.84 10.95
N LYS A 121 3.38 4.83 10.25
CA LYS A 121 2.60 3.62 10.01
C LYS A 121 2.94 3.06 8.64
N VAL A 122 3.12 1.74 8.57
CA VAL A 122 3.42 1.04 7.34
C VAL A 122 2.28 0.08 7.00
N VAL A 123 1.80 0.15 5.77
CA VAL A 123 0.78 -0.76 5.24
C VAL A 123 1.37 -1.43 4.01
N ALA A 124 1.35 -2.75 3.97
CA ALA A 124 1.92 -3.50 2.86
C ALA A 124 0.90 -4.51 2.31
N ASN A 125 0.73 -4.51 1.00
CA ASN A 125 -0.07 -5.48 0.27
C ASN A 125 0.83 -6.16 -0.77
N LEU A 126 1.56 -7.18 -0.33
CA LEU A 126 2.61 -7.82 -1.11
C LEU A 126 2.48 -9.34 -1.09
N PRO A 127 3.02 -10.03 -2.11
CA PRO A 127 3.19 -11.48 -2.05
C PRO A 127 4.05 -11.87 -0.85
N TYR A 128 3.76 -13.01 -0.23
CA TYR A 128 4.42 -13.45 1.00
C TYR A 128 5.95 -13.57 0.86
N TYR A 129 6.44 -13.97 -0.31
CA TYR A 129 7.86 -14.17 -0.53
C TYR A 129 8.67 -12.87 -0.54
N ILE A 130 8.00 -11.71 -0.69
CA ILE A 130 8.63 -10.39 -0.66
C ILE A 130 8.45 -9.73 0.72
N THR A 131 7.38 -10.08 1.43
CA THR A 131 7.00 -9.43 2.69
C THR A 131 8.08 -9.56 3.77
N THR A 132 8.63 -10.76 3.96
CA THR A 132 9.64 -11.00 5.01
C THR A 132 10.91 -10.18 4.82
N PRO A 133 11.54 -10.15 3.63
CA PRO A 133 12.71 -9.28 3.42
C PRO A 133 12.43 -7.81 3.67
N ILE A 134 11.25 -7.33 3.29
CA ILE A 134 10.87 -5.93 3.48
C ILE A 134 10.71 -5.60 4.97
N ILE A 135 10.00 -6.45 5.72
CA ILE A 135 9.84 -6.26 7.16
C ILE A 135 11.19 -6.26 7.87
N MET A 136 12.07 -7.21 7.52
CA MET A 136 13.42 -7.26 8.09
C MET A 136 14.22 -6.01 7.76
N GLY A 137 14.12 -5.52 6.52
CA GLY A 137 14.78 -4.28 6.11
C GLY A 137 14.28 -3.06 6.90
N LEU A 138 12.99 -3.00 7.20
CA LEU A 138 12.42 -1.93 8.01
C LEU A 138 12.99 -1.95 9.44
N PHE A 139 13.09 -3.11 10.06
CA PHE A 139 13.69 -3.23 11.39
C PHE A 139 15.18 -2.87 11.39
N GLU A 140 15.92 -3.29 10.36
CA GLU A 140 17.36 -3.01 10.25
C GLU A 140 17.64 -1.52 9.98
N SER A 141 16.69 -0.80 9.38
CA SER A 141 16.85 0.62 9.06
C SER A 141 16.81 1.55 10.29
N HIS A 142 16.38 1.03 11.43
CA HIS A 142 16.17 1.81 12.67
C HIS A 142 15.21 2.98 12.53
N VAL A 143 14.31 2.93 11.54
CA VAL A 143 13.25 3.93 11.37
C VAL A 143 12.23 3.77 12.49
N PRO A 144 11.78 4.86 13.13
CA PRO A 144 10.69 4.77 14.10
C PRO A 144 9.41 4.30 13.40
N ILE A 145 8.90 3.14 13.79
CA ILE A 145 7.68 2.56 13.21
C ILE A 145 6.67 2.36 14.32
N ASP A 146 5.49 2.97 14.17
CA ASP A 146 4.38 2.82 15.09
C ASP A 146 3.71 1.46 14.92
N SER A 147 3.45 1.09 13.66
CA SER A 147 2.84 -0.19 13.33
C SER A 147 3.14 -0.61 11.90
N ILE A 148 3.12 -1.92 11.66
CA ILE A 148 3.20 -2.50 10.33
C ILE A 148 1.95 -3.37 10.15
N THR A 149 1.14 -3.03 9.15
CA THR A 149 -0.06 -3.80 8.79
C THR A 149 0.18 -4.46 7.45
N VAL A 150 0.11 -5.78 7.41
CA VAL A 150 0.38 -6.57 6.22
C VAL A 150 -0.88 -7.32 5.83
N MET A 151 -1.25 -7.23 4.55
CA MET A 151 -2.29 -8.07 3.97
C MET A 151 -1.68 -9.40 3.58
N VAL A 152 -2.13 -10.48 4.24
CA VAL A 152 -1.63 -11.83 3.99
C VAL A 152 -2.69 -12.59 3.21
N GLN A 153 -2.29 -13.22 2.10
CA GLN A 153 -3.19 -14.08 1.34
C GLN A 153 -3.62 -15.26 2.20
N LYS A 154 -4.84 -15.75 1.99
CA LYS A 154 -5.41 -16.83 2.79
C LYS A 154 -4.50 -18.03 2.94
N GLU A 155 -3.88 -18.48 1.85
CA GLU A 155 -2.97 -19.64 1.85
C GLU A 155 -1.75 -19.44 2.77
N VAL A 156 -1.25 -18.19 2.86
CA VAL A 156 -0.13 -17.87 3.76
C VAL A 156 -0.61 -17.85 5.21
N ALA A 157 -1.78 -17.28 5.46
CA ALA A 157 -2.38 -17.26 6.78
C ALA A 157 -2.62 -18.67 7.30
N ASP A 158 -3.10 -19.58 6.45
CA ASP A 158 -3.30 -20.99 6.81
C ASP A 158 -1.98 -21.66 7.21
N ARG A 159 -0.89 -21.38 6.50
CA ARG A 159 0.44 -21.89 6.85
C ARG A 159 0.93 -21.35 8.19
N MET A 160 0.68 -20.09 8.46
CA MET A 160 1.09 -19.46 9.72
C MET A 160 0.33 -20.07 10.93
N GLN A 161 -0.91 -20.51 10.72
CA GLN A 161 -1.70 -21.13 11.76
C GLN A 161 -1.22 -22.56 12.08
N VAL A 162 -0.70 -23.27 11.09
CA VAL A 162 -0.21 -24.65 11.21
C VAL A 162 1.20 -24.68 11.79
N GLY A 163 1.96 -23.67 11.52
CA GLY A 163 3.35 -23.58 11.97
C GLY A 163 3.51 -23.16 13.39
#